data_032cde9dfe040a2c14324f1617f56b44
#
_entry.id   032cde9dfe040a2c14324f1617f56b44
#
_cell.length_a   1.000
_cell.length_b   1.000
_cell.length_c   1.000
_cell.angle_alpha   90.00
_cell.angle_beta   90.00
_cell.angle_gamma   90.00
#
_symmetry.space_group_name_H-M   'P 1'
#
loop_
_entity.id
_entity.type
_entity.pdbx_description
1 polymer ?
#
loop_
_entity_poly.entity_id
_entity_poly.type
_entity_poly.pdbx_seq_one_letter_code
_entity_poly.pdbx_strand_id
1 'polypeptide(L)'
;MAQTYIVDKDGNQIDASTATVPADRHFRGAWSLSGSVISEDMTAAKAIFKDKIREARKPLLEAKDVELMKALEAGTSTTAIAAAKDALRDAPAAAAIDSASDIVALKAAWDTSVLGDSPYA
;
A
#
# COMPACT_ATOMS: atom_id res chain seq x y z
N MET A 1 30.73 16.68 17.68
CA MET A 1 29.42 16.46 17.04
C MET A 1 28.91 15.08 17.40
N ALA A 2 27.64 15.01 17.77
CA ALA A 2 27.04 13.71 18.05
C ALA A 2 26.87 12.92 16.75
N GLN A 3 27.30 11.66 16.75
CA GLN A 3 27.06 10.76 15.64
C GLN A 3 25.67 10.16 15.76
N THR A 4 25.00 9.96 14.63
CA THR A 4 23.74 9.25 14.54
C THR A 4 24.02 7.79 14.18
N TYR A 5 23.45 6.87 14.95
CA TYR A 5 23.60 5.43 14.73
C TYR A 5 22.27 4.80 14.38
N ILE A 6 22.33 3.75 13.55
CA ILE A 6 21.22 2.86 13.26
C ILE A 6 21.51 1.56 14.00
N VAL A 7 20.52 1.03 14.70
CA VAL A 7 20.62 -0.27 15.38
C VAL A 7 19.98 -1.33 14.49
N ASP A 8 20.75 -2.38 14.16
CA ASP A 8 20.24 -3.50 13.41
C ASP A 8 19.41 -4.46 14.28
N LYS A 9 18.85 -5.50 13.67
CA LYS A 9 18.02 -6.49 14.37
C LYS A 9 18.79 -7.27 15.45
N ASP A 10 20.11 -7.31 15.37
CA ASP A 10 21.00 -8.02 16.31
C ASP A 10 21.51 -7.08 17.41
N GLY A 11 21.10 -5.83 17.42
CA GLY A 11 21.47 -4.83 18.39
C GLY A 11 22.78 -4.11 18.09
N ASN A 12 23.38 -4.33 16.92
CA ASN A 12 24.62 -3.66 16.51
C ASN A 12 24.35 -2.23 16.07
N GLN A 13 25.23 -1.32 16.48
CA GLN A 13 25.15 0.08 16.08
C GLN A 13 25.95 0.29 14.79
N ILE A 14 25.35 0.95 13.82
CA ILE A 14 25.97 1.29 12.55
C ILE A 14 25.86 2.81 12.37
N ASP A 15 26.98 3.43 12.01
CA ASP A 15 27.01 4.88 11.76
C ASP A 15 26.06 5.19 10.58
N ALA A 16 25.06 6.04 10.82
CA ALA A 16 24.07 6.41 9.82
C ALA A 16 24.68 7.05 8.58
N SER A 17 25.82 7.73 8.70
CA SER A 17 26.52 8.33 7.56
C SER A 17 27.13 7.31 6.60
N THR A 18 27.34 6.07 7.05
CA THR A 18 27.88 4.97 6.24
C THR A 18 26.77 4.06 5.66
N ALA A 19 25.54 4.22 6.13
CA ALA A 19 24.43 3.38 5.70
C ALA A 19 23.95 3.79 4.30
N THR A 20 23.67 2.79 3.47
CA THR A 20 23.00 2.98 2.19
C THR A 20 21.50 2.91 2.40
N VAL A 21 20.78 3.95 2.01
CA VAL A 21 19.35 4.10 2.26
C VAL A 21 18.60 4.15 0.93
N PRO A 22 17.47 3.42 0.79
CA PRO A 22 16.64 3.55 -0.40
C PRO A 22 16.19 4.99 -0.61
N ALA A 23 16.21 5.45 -1.87
CA ALA A 23 15.78 6.81 -2.23
C ALA A 23 14.27 7.00 -2.02
N ASP A 24 13.49 5.94 -2.21
CA ASP A 24 12.04 5.96 -2.03
C ASP A 24 11.70 5.65 -0.57
N ARG A 25 11.03 6.57 0.08
CA ARG A 25 10.71 6.49 1.51
C ARG A 25 9.27 6.05 1.80
N HIS A 26 8.48 5.73 0.78
CA HIS A 26 7.07 5.37 0.96
C HIS A 26 6.89 4.07 1.76
N PHE A 27 7.85 3.16 1.67
CA PHE A 27 7.78 1.85 2.34
C PHE A 27 8.86 1.71 3.43
N ARG A 28 9.11 2.79 4.18
CA ARG A 28 10.12 2.75 5.26
C ARG A 28 9.86 1.65 6.29
N GLY A 29 8.60 1.32 6.55
CA GLY A 29 8.24 0.23 7.45
C GLY A 29 8.66 -1.16 6.96
N ALA A 30 8.99 -1.30 5.67
CA ALA A 30 9.48 -2.53 5.06
C ALA A 30 11.02 -2.57 4.95
N TRP A 31 11.72 -1.53 5.41
CA TRP A 31 13.18 -1.49 5.34
C TRP A 31 13.81 -2.50 6.30
N SER A 32 14.84 -3.20 5.82
CA SER A 32 15.69 -4.06 6.62
C SER A 32 17.14 -3.69 6.42
N LEU A 33 17.92 -3.83 7.49
CA LEU A 33 19.34 -3.48 7.50
C LEU A 33 20.18 -4.75 7.44
N SER A 34 21.07 -4.81 6.44
CA SER A 34 22.05 -5.87 6.32
C SER A 34 23.43 -5.23 6.14
N GLY A 35 24.30 -5.36 7.15
CA GLY A 35 25.55 -4.60 7.18
C GLY A 35 25.26 -3.10 7.22
N SER A 36 25.75 -2.33 6.25
CA SER A 36 25.46 -0.90 6.10
C SER A 36 24.43 -0.59 5.01
N VAL A 37 23.78 -1.62 4.45
CA VAL A 37 22.79 -1.47 3.37
C VAL A 37 21.39 -1.65 3.93
N ILE A 38 20.55 -0.64 3.73
CA ILE A 38 19.12 -0.71 4.01
C ILE A 38 18.42 -1.06 2.71
N SER A 39 17.70 -2.16 2.71
CA SER A 39 16.94 -2.64 1.56
C SER A 39 15.45 -2.75 1.90
N GLU A 40 14.62 -2.84 0.88
CA GLU A 40 13.17 -2.99 1.02
C GLU A 40 12.80 -4.46 1.00
N ASP A 41 12.13 -4.92 2.06
CA ASP A 41 11.53 -6.26 2.11
C ASP A 41 10.23 -6.23 1.33
N MET A 42 10.18 -6.91 0.17
CA MET A 42 9.01 -6.91 -0.68
C MET A 42 7.79 -7.55 -0.02
N THR A 43 7.96 -8.56 0.82
CA THR A 43 6.84 -9.16 1.55
C THR A 43 6.22 -8.15 2.51
N ALA A 44 7.03 -7.43 3.27
CA ALA A 44 6.57 -6.39 4.17
C ALA A 44 6.00 -5.18 3.40
N ALA A 45 6.62 -4.80 2.29
CA ALA A 45 6.14 -3.71 1.44
C ALA A 45 4.76 -4.01 0.86
N LYS A 46 4.53 -5.23 0.40
CA LYS A 46 3.21 -5.67 -0.11
C LYS A 46 2.15 -5.63 0.98
N ALA A 47 2.49 -6.04 2.21
CA ALA A 47 1.58 -5.96 3.35
C ALA A 47 1.18 -4.50 3.66
N ILE A 48 2.14 -3.59 3.68
CA ILE A 48 1.91 -2.15 3.87
C ILE A 48 1.02 -1.60 2.75
N PHE A 49 1.31 -1.98 1.50
CA PHE A 49 0.54 -1.55 0.33
C PHE A 49 -0.92 -2.02 0.42
N LYS A 50 -1.14 -3.27 0.78
CA LYS A 50 -2.49 -3.83 0.97
C LYS A 50 -3.25 -3.12 2.08
N ASP A 51 -2.59 -2.79 3.19
CA ASP A 51 -3.20 -2.04 4.28
C ASP A 51 -3.59 -0.63 3.84
N LYS A 52 -2.77 0.00 3.01
CA LYS A 52 -3.06 1.31 2.42
C LYS A 52 -4.29 1.26 1.51
N ILE A 53 -4.43 0.19 0.73
CA ILE A 53 -5.61 -0.07 -0.09
C ILE A 53 -6.86 -0.24 0.79
N ARG A 54 -6.75 -1.02 1.86
CA ARG A 54 -7.88 -1.24 2.79
C ARG A 54 -8.32 0.07 3.43
N GLU A 55 -7.37 0.91 3.81
CA GLU A 55 -7.64 2.24 4.35
C GLU A 55 -8.33 3.14 3.32
N ALA A 56 -7.82 3.17 2.09
CA ALA A 56 -8.36 3.98 1.00
C ALA A 56 -9.77 3.54 0.57
N ARG A 57 -10.03 2.22 0.54
CA ARG A 57 -11.32 1.69 0.09
C ARG A 57 -12.45 1.89 1.09
N LYS A 58 -12.15 2.06 2.36
CA LYS A 58 -13.16 2.18 3.42
C LYS A 58 -14.20 3.27 3.14
N PRO A 59 -13.80 4.55 2.94
CA PRO A 59 -14.79 5.59 2.64
C PRO A 59 -15.47 5.36 1.28
N LEU A 60 -14.79 4.73 0.34
CA LEU A 60 -15.37 4.42 -0.97
C LEU A 60 -16.46 3.36 -0.87
N LEU A 61 -16.26 2.33 -0.04
CA LEU A 61 -17.28 1.31 0.24
C LEU A 61 -18.47 1.92 0.97
N GLU A 62 -18.23 2.80 1.93
CA GLU A 62 -19.30 3.51 2.66
C GLU A 62 -20.13 4.37 1.70
N ALA A 63 -19.50 5.07 0.76
CA ALA A 63 -20.20 5.85 -0.26
C ALA A 63 -21.04 4.96 -1.18
N LYS A 64 -20.53 3.78 -1.55
CA LYS A 64 -21.31 2.81 -2.34
C LYS A 64 -22.50 2.24 -1.59
N ASP A 65 -22.37 2.06 -0.28
CA ASP A 65 -23.50 1.62 0.56
C ASP A 65 -24.64 2.64 0.54
N VAL A 66 -24.32 3.94 0.57
CA VAL A 66 -25.29 5.02 0.45
C VAL A 66 -25.94 5.00 -0.94
N GLU A 67 -25.16 4.84 -2.01
CA GLU A 67 -25.67 4.72 -3.37
C GLU A 67 -26.63 3.53 -3.51
N LEU A 68 -26.29 2.40 -2.89
CA LEU A 68 -27.12 1.19 -2.88
C LEU A 68 -28.47 1.46 -2.23
N MET A 69 -28.47 2.11 -1.06
CA MET A 69 -29.69 2.47 -0.35
C MET A 69 -30.59 3.36 -1.21
N LYS A 70 -30.00 4.38 -1.84
CA LYS A 70 -30.75 5.30 -2.71
C LYS A 70 -31.33 4.56 -3.93
N ALA A 71 -30.57 3.64 -4.53
CA ALA A 71 -31.04 2.86 -5.66
C ALA A 71 -32.20 1.94 -5.27
N LEU A 72 -32.14 1.31 -4.11
CA LEU A 72 -33.22 0.46 -3.58
C LEU A 72 -34.47 1.28 -3.33
N GLU A 73 -34.36 2.44 -2.74
CA GLU A 73 -35.50 3.34 -2.49
C GLU A 73 -36.12 3.84 -3.81
N ALA A 74 -35.31 4.11 -4.81
CA ALA A 74 -35.77 4.59 -6.11
C ALA A 74 -36.24 3.47 -7.03
N GLY A 75 -36.01 2.19 -6.68
CA GLY A 75 -36.34 1.05 -7.51
C GLY A 75 -35.45 0.92 -8.75
N THR A 76 -34.25 1.52 -8.75
CA THR A 76 -33.31 1.44 -9.87
C THR A 76 -32.36 0.24 -9.73
N SER A 77 -31.66 -0.11 -10.84
CA SER A 77 -30.73 -1.25 -10.83
C SER A 77 -29.57 -1.04 -9.88
N THR A 78 -29.20 -2.09 -9.16
CA THR A 78 -28.06 -2.11 -8.23
C THR A 78 -26.85 -2.86 -8.81
N THR A 79 -26.94 -3.36 -10.04
CA THR A 79 -25.90 -4.21 -10.64
C THR A 79 -24.54 -3.52 -10.72
N ALA A 80 -24.51 -2.26 -11.22
CA ALA A 80 -23.27 -1.50 -11.33
C ALA A 80 -22.66 -1.19 -9.98
N ILE A 81 -23.50 -0.90 -8.98
CA ILE A 81 -23.06 -0.61 -7.60
C ILE A 81 -22.45 -1.86 -6.99
N ALA A 82 -23.10 -3.01 -7.14
CA ALA A 82 -22.59 -4.28 -6.63
C ALA A 82 -21.24 -4.64 -7.25
N ALA A 83 -21.08 -4.44 -8.57
CA ALA A 83 -19.83 -4.68 -9.27
C ALA A 83 -18.71 -3.76 -8.76
N ALA A 84 -19.01 -2.49 -8.54
CA ALA A 84 -18.04 -1.53 -7.98
C ALA A 84 -17.62 -1.90 -6.55
N LYS A 85 -18.54 -2.37 -5.72
CA LYS A 85 -18.23 -2.85 -4.37
C LYS A 85 -17.32 -4.08 -4.41
N ASP A 86 -17.58 -5.02 -5.31
CA ASP A 86 -16.74 -6.21 -5.48
C ASP A 86 -15.33 -5.83 -5.90
N ALA A 87 -15.18 -4.89 -6.83
CA ALA A 87 -13.88 -4.39 -7.25
C ALA A 87 -13.10 -3.76 -6.07
N LEU A 88 -13.77 -3.01 -5.21
CA LEU A 88 -13.16 -2.43 -4.00
C LEU A 88 -12.75 -3.50 -2.99
N ARG A 89 -13.57 -4.53 -2.81
CA ARG A 89 -13.24 -5.65 -1.91
C ARG A 89 -12.05 -6.45 -2.40
N ASP A 90 -11.95 -6.65 -3.72
CA ASP A 90 -10.91 -7.45 -4.35
C ASP A 90 -9.59 -6.67 -4.56
N ALA A 91 -9.59 -5.35 -4.44
CA ALA A 91 -8.41 -4.52 -4.70
C ALA A 91 -7.15 -4.97 -3.95
N PRO A 92 -7.19 -5.35 -2.64
CA PRO A 92 -6.00 -5.83 -1.94
C PRO A 92 -5.51 -7.20 -2.42
N ALA A 93 -6.35 -7.95 -3.13
CA ALA A 93 -6.02 -9.28 -3.66
C ALA A 93 -5.59 -9.26 -5.13
N ALA A 94 -5.35 -8.08 -5.71
CA ALA A 94 -4.97 -7.95 -7.11
C ALA A 94 -3.66 -8.71 -7.40
N ALA A 95 -3.67 -9.48 -8.50
CA ALA A 95 -2.52 -10.30 -8.90
C ALA A 95 -1.25 -9.47 -9.14
N ALA A 96 -1.41 -8.23 -9.65
CA ALA A 96 -0.29 -7.32 -9.88
C ALA A 96 0.48 -6.98 -8.60
N ILE A 97 -0.16 -7.00 -7.43
CA ILE A 97 0.49 -6.79 -6.13
C ILE A 97 1.39 -7.97 -5.81
N ASP A 98 0.86 -9.18 -5.90
CA ASP A 98 1.60 -10.40 -5.57
C ASP A 98 2.74 -10.66 -6.55
N SER A 99 2.58 -10.29 -7.82
CA SER A 99 3.60 -10.47 -8.86
C SER A 99 4.64 -9.34 -8.90
N ALA A 100 4.45 -8.26 -8.15
CA ALA A 100 5.42 -7.15 -8.12
C ALA A 100 6.76 -7.61 -7.56
N SER A 101 7.84 -7.38 -8.32
CA SER A 101 9.19 -7.78 -7.94
C SER A 101 10.01 -6.63 -7.35
N ASP A 102 9.53 -5.40 -7.46
CA ASP A 102 10.17 -4.20 -6.90
C ASP A 102 9.12 -3.17 -6.48
N ILE A 103 9.59 -2.09 -5.86
CA ILE A 103 8.70 -1.03 -5.35
C ILE A 103 8.02 -0.28 -6.49
N VAL A 104 8.69 -0.08 -7.60
CA VAL A 104 8.11 0.61 -8.77
C VAL A 104 6.91 -0.17 -9.31
N ALA A 105 7.06 -1.48 -9.49
CA ALA A 105 5.97 -2.36 -9.92
C ALA A 105 4.84 -2.42 -8.90
N LEU A 106 5.18 -2.43 -7.61
CA LEU A 106 4.18 -2.42 -6.53
C LEU A 106 3.35 -1.15 -6.55
N LYS A 107 3.96 0.02 -6.67
CA LYS A 107 3.25 1.29 -6.78
C LYS A 107 2.35 1.34 -8.02
N ALA A 108 2.82 0.79 -9.13
CA ALA A 108 2.04 0.72 -10.37
C ALA A 108 0.81 -0.20 -10.25
N ALA A 109 0.77 -1.07 -9.25
CA ALA A 109 -0.37 -1.94 -8.99
C ALA A 109 -1.57 -1.22 -8.36
N TRP A 110 -1.41 0.04 -7.94
CA TRP A 110 -2.53 0.84 -7.44
C TRP A 110 -3.51 1.13 -8.56
N ASP A 111 -4.74 0.63 -8.45
CA ASP A 111 -5.78 0.82 -9.46
C ASP A 111 -6.51 2.14 -9.22
N THR A 112 -6.12 3.17 -9.97
CA THR A 112 -6.71 4.50 -9.86
C THR A 112 -8.17 4.55 -10.28
N SER A 113 -8.60 3.61 -11.15
CA SER A 113 -10.00 3.55 -11.58
C SER A 113 -10.93 3.03 -10.49
N VAL A 114 -10.39 2.29 -9.52
CA VAL A 114 -11.15 1.70 -8.40
C VAL A 114 -10.95 2.52 -7.12
N LEU A 115 -9.71 2.92 -6.83
CA LEU A 115 -9.32 3.51 -5.55
C LEU A 115 -9.14 5.03 -5.60
N GLY A 116 -9.15 5.62 -6.80
CA GLY A 116 -8.83 7.03 -6.99
C GLY A 116 -7.32 7.27 -7.02
N ASP A 117 -6.89 8.50 -6.75
CA ASP A 117 -5.50 8.89 -6.87
C ASP A 117 -4.58 8.05 -5.98
N SER A 118 -3.43 7.65 -6.54
CA SER A 118 -2.43 6.91 -5.80
C SER A 118 -1.71 7.82 -4.80
N PRO A 119 -1.56 7.39 -3.53
CA PRO A 119 -0.74 8.13 -2.56
C PRO A 119 0.76 8.03 -2.87
N TYR A 120 1.14 7.19 -3.83
CA TYR A 120 2.51 6.96 -4.25
C TYR A 120 2.86 7.64 -5.59
N ALA A 121 1.92 8.35 -6.16
CA ALA A 121 2.15 9.07 -7.43
C ALA A 121 3.01 10.32 -7.24
#